data_0bd33d74b93d87f01597ff9c2ebcb485
#
_entry.id   0bd33d74b93d87f01597ff9c2ebcb485
#
_cell.length_a   1.000
_cell.length_b   1.000
_cell.length_c   1.000
_cell.angle_alpha   90.00
_cell.angle_beta   90.00
_cell.angle_gamma   90.00
#
_symmetry.space_group_name_H-M   'P 1'
#
loop_
_entity.id
_entity.type
_entity.pdbx_description
1 polymer ?
#
loop_
_entity_poly.entity_id
_entity_poly.type
_entity_poly.pdbx_seq_one_letter_code
_entity_poly.pdbx_strand_id
1 'polypeptide(L)'
;MRKTIVYLLLIVAVCSLTLTLTPTVSSQKENVTILNYSYHLDSSGILVAVGEVQNTGSTAISSIIISGTATPTYGDEVVSGDLAWANNLLPGQKAPFLIEFKTNTTSSGAWVAGISDITVRVLTASATTQYQYQGITITQHQASLSSGSYTVTGKMKNAGTEDAGNVAIVATFFNAEGKPVAVGYSPPITTMAPDGNDTFQLSALGLNQTNASPTNKIESYKLLVQVDSPLQSGALPSTPAEITGSISGTIGTDNANNLNLTTIVVLVVVIIAVVVVAILLTRRKPVEIASNKTSKRSQHKKRRR
;
A
#
# COMPACT_ATOMS: atom_id res chain seq x y z
N MET A 1 -2.83 -8.19 -70.97
CA MET A 1 -3.65 -9.02 -70.09
C MET A 1 -2.86 -9.82 -69.04
N ARG A 2 -1.85 -10.64 -69.37
CA ARG A 2 -1.12 -11.41 -68.34
C ARG A 2 -0.45 -10.58 -67.26
N LYS A 3 0.17 -9.44 -67.54
CA LYS A 3 0.82 -8.56 -66.55
C LYS A 3 -0.17 -7.92 -65.60
N THR A 4 -1.36 -7.53 -66.03
CA THR A 4 -2.41 -6.94 -65.24
C THR A 4 -2.99 -7.91 -64.21
N ILE A 5 -3.13 -9.19 -64.59
CA ILE A 5 -3.61 -10.26 -63.70
C ILE A 5 -2.59 -10.54 -62.57
N VAL A 6 -1.26 -10.52 -62.90
CA VAL A 6 -0.20 -10.71 -61.88
C VAL A 6 -0.20 -9.58 -60.86
N TYR A 7 -0.35 -8.32 -61.27
CA TYR A 7 -0.44 -7.19 -60.34
C TYR A 7 -1.70 -7.25 -59.44
N LEU A 8 -2.84 -7.67 -60.01
CA LEU A 8 -4.07 -7.84 -59.25
C LEU A 8 -3.94 -8.95 -58.19
N LEU A 9 -3.31 -10.08 -58.53
CA LEU A 9 -3.03 -11.17 -57.59
C LEU A 9 -2.03 -10.76 -56.50
N LEU A 10 -1.03 -9.92 -56.82
CA LEU A 10 -0.06 -9.42 -55.85
C LEU A 10 -0.70 -8.45 -54.86
N ILE A 11 -1.63 -7.56 -55.30
CA ILE A 11 -2.38 -6.66 -54.45
C ILE A 11 -3.32 -7.43 -53.49
N VAL A 12 -4.00 -8.46 -54.01
CA VAL A 12 -4.86 -9.32 -53.18
C VAL A 12 -4.04 -10.09 -52.13
N ALA A 13 -2.86 -10.59 -52.49
CA ALA A 13 -1.95 -11.27 -51.56
C ALA A 13 -1.41 -10.33 -50.45
N VAL A 14 -1.08 -9.08 -50.81
CA VAL A 14 -0.64 -8.07 -49.81
C VAL A 14 -1.79 -7.63 -48.91
N CYS A 15 -3.00 -7.43 -49.43
CA CYS A 15 -4.18 -7.12 -48.63
C CYS A 15 -4.60 -8.26 -47.68
N SER A 16 -4.41 -9.53 -48.10
CA SER A 16 -4.71 -10.67 -47.23
C SER A 16 -3.68 -10.85 -46.11
N LEU A 17 -2.44 -10.38 -46.29
CA LEU A 17 -1.40 -10.46 -45.27
C LEU A 17 -1.57 -9.39 -44.16
N THR A 18 -2.25 -8.26 -44.43
CA THR A 18 -2.47 -7.20 -43.49
C THR A 18 -3.67 -7.43 -42.56
N LEU A 19 -4.53 -8.41 -42.86
CA LEU A 19 -5.74 -8.70 -42.09
C LEU A 19 -5.54 -9.61 -40.86
N THR A 20 -4.32 -10.11 -40.63
CA THR A 20 -4.06 -11.07 -39.53
C THR A 20 -3.34 -10.51 -38.30
N LEU A 21 -3.11 -9.20 -38.23
CA LEU A 21 -2.45 -8.55 -37.10
C LEU A 21 -3.42 -7.74 -36.25
N THR A 22 -4.60 -8.29 -35.99
CA THR A 22 -5.37 -7.80 -34.85
C THR A 22 -4.72 -8.37 -33.57
N PRO A 23 -4.20 -7.54 -32.66
CA PRO A 23 -3.74 -8.07 -31.39
C PRO A 23 -4.96 -8.70 -30.70
N THR A 24 -4.93 -10.01 -30.52
CA THR A 24 -5.89 -10.69 -29.66
C THR A 24 -5.60 -10.19 -28.26
N VAL A 25 -6.46 -9.31 -27.72
CA VAL A 25 -6.48 -9.01 -26.30
C VAL A 25 -6.87 -10.31 -25.59
N SER A 26 -5.86 -11.02 -25.11
CA SER A 26 -6.07 -12.21 -24.29
C SER A 26 -6.61 -11.75 -22.93
N SER A 27 -7.83 -12.09 -22.62
CA SER A 27 -8.35 -11.95 -21.25
C SER A 27 -7.63 -12.96 -20.37
N GLN A 28 -6.82 -12.47 -19.41
CA GLN A 28 -6.05 -13.31 -18.50
C GLN A 28 -6.74 -13.40 -17.11
N LYS A 29 -8.02 -13.64 -17.12
CA LYS A 29 -8.85 -13.75 -15.92
C LYS A 29 -8.28 -14.74 -14.88
N GLU A 30 -7.73 -15.85 -15.31
CA GLU A 30 -7.09 -16.88 -14.47
C GLU A 30 -5.81 -16.43 -13.78
N ASN A 31 -5.19 -15.35 -14.24
CA ASN A 31 -3.97 -14.77 -13.64
C ASN A 31 -4.27 -13.68 -12.59
N VAL A 32 -5.53 -13.51 -12.21
CA VAL A 32 -5.96 -12.59 -11.17
C VAL A 32 -6.79 -13.31 -10.14
N THR A 33 -6.38 -13.22 -8.88
CA THR A 33 -7.09 -13.85 -7.76
C THR A 33 -7.66 -12.80 -6.83
N ILE A 34 -8.92 -12.97 -6.43
CA ILE A 34 -9.51 -12.24 -5.30
C ILE A 34 -8.95 -12.87 -4.03
N LEU A 35 -8.24 -12.09 -3.22
CA LEU A 35 -7.59 -12.58 -2.01
C LEU A 35 -8.58 -12.70 -0.85
N ASN A 36 -9.30 -11.62 -0.60
CA ASN A 36 -10.26 -11.51 0.48
C ASN A 36 -11.20 -10.34 0.19
N TYR A 37 -12.42 -10.39 0.75
CA TYR A 37 -13.35 -9.27 0.72
C TYR A 37 -14.28 -9.32 1.93
N SER A 38 -14.87 -8.19 2.26
CA SER A 38 -15.97 -8.06 3.19
C SER A 38 -17.10 -7.26 2.56
N TYR A 39 -18.28 -7.26 3.17
CA TYR A 39 -19.40 -6.45 2.73
C TYR A 39 -20.14 -5.87 3.92
N HIS A 40 -20.66 -4.68 3.75
CA HIS A 40 -21.41 -3.95 4.79
C HIS A 40 -22.16 -2.76 4.16
N LEU A 41 -22.93 -2.05 4.97
CA LEU A 41 -23.52 -0.78 4.56
C LEU A 41 -22.52 0.35 4.77
N ASP A 42 -22.37 1.21 3.77
CA ASP A 42 -21.60 2.45 3.88
C ASP A 42 -22.35 3.53 4.72
N SER A 43 -21.78 4.72 4.83
CA SER A 43 -22.39 5.85 5.55
C SER A 43 -23.70 6.36 4.92
N SER A 44 -23.93 6.08 3.65
CA SER A 44 -25.13 6.43 2.89
C SER A 44 -26.20 5.33 2.93
N GLY A 45 -25.90 4.19 3.57
CA GLY A 45 -26.77 3.03 3.60
C GLY A 45 -26.73 2.19 2.32
N ILE A 46 -25.72 2.39 1.48
CA ILE A 46 -25.49 1.57 0.28
C ILE A 46 -24.72 0.33 0.69
N LEU A 47 -25.18 -0.84 0.20
CA LEU A 47 -24.42 -2.08 0.37
C LEU A 47 -23.15 -2.02 -0.50
N VAL A 48 -22.00 -2.24 0.13
CA VAL A 48 -20.71 -2.26 -0.56
C VAL A 48 -19.98 -3.57 -0.30
N ALA A 49 -19.24 -4.05 -1.30
CA ALA A 49 -18.23 -5.09 -1.13
C ALA A 49 -16.84 -4.46 -1.34
N VAL A 50 -15.97 -4.66 -0.36
CA VAL A 50 -14.60 -4.14 -0.35
C VAL A 50 -13.63 -5.30 -0.33
N GLY A 51 -12.60 -5.28 -1.16
CA GLY A 51 -11.64 -6.39 -1.21
C GLY A 51 -10.32 -6.03 -1.86
N GLU A 52 -9.47 -7.04 -1.99
CA GLU A 52 -8.21 -6.98 -2.73
C GLU A 52 -8.15 -8.05 -3.81
N VAL A 53 -7.60 -7.68 -4.95
CA VAL A 53 -7.16 -8.58 -6.01
C VAL A 53 -5.65 -8.62 -6.08
N GLN A 54 -5.11 -9.74 -6.54
CA GLN A 54 -3.68 -9.90 -6.80
C GLN A 54 -3.46 -10.36 -8.23
N ASN A 55 -2.48 -9.76 -8.91
CA ASN A 55 -1.94 -10.31 -10.14
C ASN A 55 -1.06 -11.53 -9.79
N THR A 56 -1.55 -12.73 -10.04
CA THR A 56 -0.85 -14.01 -9.81
C THR A 56 -0.15 -14.53 -11.05
N GLY A 57 -0.26 -13.80 -12.17
CA GLY A 57 0.39 -14.13 -13.44
C GLY A 57 1.86 -13.71 -13.50
N SER A 58 2.46 -13.90 -14.66
CA SER A 58 3.86 -13.54 -14.96
C SER A 58 4.00 -12.28 -15.82
N THR A 59 2.89 -11.64 -16.20
CA THR A 59 2.84 -10.41 -17.00
C THR A 59 2.14 -9.31 -16.23
N ALA A 60 2.38 -8.05 -16.59
CA ALA A 60 1.61 -6.95 -16.01
C ALA A 60 0.15 -6.99 -16.49
N ILE A 61 -0.76 -6.51 -15.66
CA ILE A 61 -2.21 -6.42 -15.93
C ILE A 61 -2.60 -4.95 -15.96
N SER A 62 -3.08 -4.45 -17.13
CA SER A 62 -3.41 -3.05 -17.33
C SER A 62 -4.70 -2.62 -16.62
N SER A 63 -5.70 -3.49 -16.57
CA SER A 63 -6.98 -3.23 -15.92
C SER A 63 -7.62 -4.53 -15.46
N ILE A 64 -8.35 -4.45 -14.35
CA ILE A 64 -9.10 -5.56 -13.78
C ILE A 64 -10.52 -5.06 -13.50
N ILE A 65 -11.51 -5.73 -14.11
CA ILE A 65 -12.93 -5.49 -13.81
C ILE A 65 -13.41 -6.60 -12.88
N ILE A 66 -14.02 -6.21 -11.78
CA ILE A 66 -14.58 -7.09 -10.78
C ILE A 66 -16.09 -6.97 -10.81
N SER A 67 -16.79 -8.08 -10.69
CA SER A 67 -18.24 -8.14 -10.59
C SER A 67 -18.64 -8.75 -9.26
N GLY A 68 -19.61 -8.14 -8.61
CA GLY A 68 -20.28 -8.65 -7.43
C GLY A 68 -21.76 -8.99 -7.73
N THR A 69 -22.25 -10.05 -7.10
CA THR A 69 -23.67 -10.40 -7.10
C THR A 69 -24.14 -10.48 -5.66
N ALA A 70 -25.12 -9.66 -5.32
CA ALA A 70 -25.82 -9.70 -4.04
C ALA A 70 -27.14 -10.45 -4.21
N THR A 71 -27.30 -11.55 -3.48
CA THR A 71 -28.46 -12.43 -3.55
C THR A 71 -29.35 -12.17 -2.33
N PRO A 72 -30.52 -11.52 -2.49
CA PRO A 72 -31.46 -11.34 -1.39
C PRO A 72 -32.22 -12.64 -1.08
N THR A 73 -32.72 -12.75 0.15
CA THR A 73 -33.61 -13.87 0.52
C THR A 73 -34.91 -13.88 -0.30
N TYR A 74 -35.37 -12.70 -0.70
CA TYR A 74 -36.54 -12.52 -1.54
C TYR A 74 -36.26 -11.43 -2.58
N GLY A 75 -36.68 -11.67 -3.83
CA GLY A 75 -36.51 -10.74 -4.94
C GLY A 75 -35.36 -11.13 -5.88
N ASP A 76 -35.06 -10.24 -6.80
CA ASP A 76 -34.06 -10.47 -7.84
C ASP A 76 -32.65 -10.17 -7.35
N GLU A 77 -31.67 -10.89 -7.89
CA GLU A 77 -30.26 -10.63 -7.67
C GLU A 77 -29.86 -9.23 -8.16
N VAL A 78 -29.00 -8.57 -7.39
CA VAL A 78 -28.41 -7.29 -7.76
C VAL A 78 -26.98 -7.53 -8.18
N VAL A 79 -26.69 -7.28 -9.47
CA VAL A 79 -25.34 -7.41 -10.03
C VAL A 79 -24.76 -6.03 -10.19
N SER A 80 -23.54 -5.84 -9.72
CA SER A 80 -22.76 -4.63 -9.89
C SER A 80 -21.31 -4.98 -10.24
N GLY A 81 -20.57 -3.99 -10.68
CA GLY A 81 -19.14 -4.19 -10.97
C GLY A 81 -18.40 -2.88 -11.01
N ASP A 82 -17.09 -2.95 -10.77
CA ASP A 82 -16.20 -1.80 -10.83
C ASP A 82 -14.78 -2.26 -11.22
N LEU A 83 -13.92 -1.28 -11.48
CA LEU A 83 -12.49 -1.48 -11.71
C LEU A 83 -11.75 -1.66 -10.38
N ALA A 84 -10.69 -2.46 -10.37
CA ALA A 84 -9.68 -2.34 -9.34
C ALA A 84 -9.06 -0.93 -9.38
N TRP A 85 -8.73 -0.40 -8.20
CA TRP A 85 -8.31 1.00 -8.05
C TRP A 85 -6.85 1.26 -8.42
N ALA A 86 -6.18 0.30 -9.04
CA ALA A 86 -4.87 0.49 -9.62
C ALA A 86 -4.76 -0.24 -10.97
N ASN A 87 -3.96 0.33 -11.85
CA ASN A 87 -3.71 -0.14 -13.20
C ASN A 87 -2.27 -0.62 -13.35
N ASN A 88 -2.00 -1.36 -14.43
CA ASN A 88 -0.66 -1.85 -14.79
C ASN A 88 0.05 -2.56 -13.62
N LEU A 89 -0.71 -3.43 -12.92
CA LEU A 89 -0.21 -4.20 -11.79
C LEU A 89 0.88 -5.17 -12.22
N LEU A 90 2.04 -5.08 -11.59
CA LEU A 90 3.12 -6.06 -11.75
C LEU A 90 2.71 -7.43 -11.17
N PRO A 91 3.37 -8.52 -11.62
CA PRO A 91 3.22 -9.82 -10.98
C PRO A 91 3.39 -9.74 -9.46
N GLY A 92 2.47 -10.33 -8.71
CA GLY A 92 2.46 -10.30 -7.25
C GLY A 92 1.87 -9.04 -6.61
N GLN A 93 1.72 -7.93 -7.34
CA GLN A 93 1.09 -6.73 -6.80
C GLN A 93 -0.40 -6.93 -6.53
N LYS A 94 -0.88 -6.19 -5.53
CA LYS A 94 -2.28 -6.19 -5.08
C LYS A 94 -2.90 -4.83 -5.33
N ALA A 95 -4.20 -4.83 -5.61
CA ALA A 95 -5.00 -3.60 -5.74
C ALA A 95 -6.32 -3.76 -5.01
N PRO A 96 -6.81 -2.72 -4.33
CA PRO A 96 -8.14 -2.76 -3.75
C PRO A 96 -9.23 -2.57 -4.80
N PHE A 97 -10.44 -3.01 -4.43
CA PHE A 97 -11.67 -2.71 -5.14
C PHE A 97 -12.79 -2.35 -4.17
N LEU A 98 -13.75 -1.58 -4.66
CA LEU A 98 -15.00 -1.26 -3.98
C LEU A 98 -16.13 -1.45 -4.99
N ILE A 99 -17.12 -2.28 -4.67
CA ILE A 99 -18.33 -2.49 -5.47
C ILE A 99 -19.50 -1.94 -4.69
N GLU A 100 -20.26 -1.00 -5.28
CA GLU A 100 -21.50 -0.47 -4.73
C GLU A 100 -22.69 -1.17 -5.37
N PHE A 101 -23.56 -1.77 -4.55
CA PHE A 101 -24.80 -2.40 -5.02
C PHE A 101 -25.92 -1.38 -4.94
N LYS A 102 -26.17 -0.69 -6.05
CA LYS A 102 -27.24 0.31 -6.18
C LYS A 102 -28.49 -0.34 -6.74
N THR A 103 -29.60 -0.22 -6.02
CA THR A 103 -30.91 -0.61 -6.53
C THR A 103 -31.65 0.62 -7.06
N ASN A 104 -32.39 0.45 -8.11
CA ASN A 104 -33.26 1.52 -8.67
C ASN A 104 -34.48 1.81 -7.81
N THR A 105 -34.68 1.13 -6.68
CA THR A 105 -35.79 1.30 -5.78
C THR A 105 -35.40 2.15 -4.58
N THR A 106 -36.19 3.14 -4.27
CA THR A 106 -36.08 4.05 -3.13
C THR A 106 -36.13 3.38 -1.74
N SER A 107 -36.25 2.07 -1.69
CA SER A 107 -36.34 1.26 -0.46
C SER A 107 -35.01 0.62 -0.10
N SER A 108 -33.94 1.42 -0.02
CA SER A 108 -32.57 0.94 0.16
C SER A 108 -32.28 0.16 1.46
N GLY A 109 -33.11 0.29 2.47
CA GLY A 109 -32.91 -0.41 3.75
C GLY A 109 -33.51 -1.82 3.85
N ALA A 110 -34.63 -2.06 3.16
CA ALA A 110 -35.41 -3.30 3.37
C ALA A 110 -34.79 -4.52 2.66
N TRP A 111 -34.24 -4.35 1.47
CA TRP A 111 -33.64 -5.45 0.73
C TRP A 111 -32.28 -5.88 1.32
N VAL A 112 -31.51 -4.95 1.87
CA VAL A 112 -30.20 -5.25 2.47
C VAL A 112 -30.32 -6.08 3.74
N ALA A 113 -31.38 -5.88 4.53
CA ALA A 113 -31.65 -6.70 5.73
C ALA A 113 -31.90 -8.17 5.39
N GLY A 114 -32.25 -8.47 4.14
CA GLY A 114 -32.51 -9.83 3.65
C GLY A 114 -31.44 -10.39 2.72
N ILE A 115 -30.23 -9.82 2.67
CA ILE A 115 -29.14 -10.41 1.86
C ILE A 115 -28.73 -11.75 2.46
N SER A 116 -28.82 -12.80 1.65
CA SER A 116 -28.43 -14.17 2.02
C SER A 116 -27.00 -14.48 1.62
N ASP A 117 -26.49 -13.90 0.53
CA ASP A 117 -25.15 -14.15 0.04
C ASP A 117 -24.63 -12.98 -0.81
N ILE A 118 -23.29 -12.80 -0.81
CA ILE A 118 -22.58 -11.94 -1.74
C ILE A 118 -21.41 -12.71 -2.33
N THR A 119 -21.42 -12.85 -3.65
CA THR A 119 -20.31 -13.42 -4.40
C THR A 119 -19.57 -12.34 -5.18
N VAL A 120 -18.24 -12.42 -5.20
CA VAL A 120 -17.37 -11.52 -5.95
C VAL A 120 -16.48 -12.33 -6.89
N ARG A 121 -16.34 -11.87 -8.13
CA ARG A 121 -15.53 -12.55 -9.14
C ARG A 121 -14.80 -11.57 -10.04
N VAL A 122 -13.66 -11.98 -10.56
CA VAL A 122 -13.00 -11.25 -11.66
C VAL A 122 -13.81 -11.45 -12.93
N LEU A 123 -14.27 -10.36 -13.53
CA LEU A 123 -14.99 -10.40 -14.80
C LEU A 123 -14.03 -10.41 -15.97
N THR A 124 -13.07 -9.47 -16.00
CA THR A 124 -12.01 -9.40 -17.00
C THR A 124 -10.70 -8.95 -16.36
N ALA A 125 -9.59 -9.37 -16.98
CA ALA A 125 -8.25 -8.88 -16.70
C ALA A 125 -7.49 -8.77 -18.03
N SER A 126 -6.87 -7.62 -18.30
CA SER A 126 -6.20 -7.33 -19.56
C SER A 126 -4.69 -7.33 -19.36
N ALA A 127 -4.00 -8.31 -19.97
CA ALA A 127 -2.54 -8.34 -19.95
C ALA A 127 -1.94 -7.16 -20.73
N THR A 128 -0.77 -6.72 -20.29
CA THR A 128 0.01 -5.67 -20.95
C THR A 128 1.50 -5.96 -20.84
N THR A 129 2.28 -5.40 -21.77
CA THR A 129 3.74 -5.37 -21.69
C THR A 129 4.27 -4.09 -21.02
N GLN A 130 3.37 -3.19 -20.68
CA GLN A 130 3.70 -1.92 -20.03
C GLN A 130 3.41 -2.00 -18.54
N TYR A 131 4.24 -1.32 -17.76
CA TYR A 131 4.08 -1.20 -16.32
C TYR A 131 4.28 0.24 -15.88
N GLN A 132 3.83 0.57 -14.68
CA GLN A 132 3.93 1.91 -14.10
C GLN A 132 5.39 2.27 -13.85
N TYR A 133 5.71 3.57 -13.95
CA TYR A 133 6.97 4.11 -13.50
C TYR A 133 7.22 3.81 -12.03
N GLN A 134 8.41 3.27 -11.70
CA GLN A 134 8.76 2.78 -10.38
C GLN A 134 9.59 3.79 -9.55
N GLY A 135 9.77 5.02 -10.04
CA GLY A 135 10.60 6.03 -9.38
C GLY A 135 9.99 6.70 -8.15
N ILE A 136 8.68 6.52 -7.90
CA ILE A 136 8.00 7.15 -6.76
C ILE A 136 8.14 6.29 -5.51
N THR A 137 8.59 6.91 -4.42
CA THR A 137 8.73 6.25 -3.11
C THR A 137 7.97 7.03 -2.04
N ILE A 138 7.26 6.32 -1.15
CA ILE A 138 6.67 6.90 0.05
C ILE A 138 7.75 6.93 1.13
N THR A 139 8.11 8.15 1.59
CA THR A 139 9.19 8.36 2.55
C THR A 139 8.69 8.41 3.99
N GLN A 140 7.44 8.84 4.19
CA GLN A 140 6.78 8.91 5.49
C GLN A 140 5.28 8.69 5.30
N HIS A 141 4.63 8.03 6.25
CA HIS A 141 3.18 7.94 6.30
C HIS A 141 2.71 7.74 7.75
N GLN A 142 1.52 8.23 8.05
CA GLN A 142 0.85 8.05 9.33
C GLN A 142 -0.65 8.03 9.13
N ALA A 143 -1.34 7.32 10.01
CA ALA A 143 -2.80 7.33 10.04
C ALA A 143 -3.31 8.03 11.29
N SER A 144 -4.47 8.65 11.16
CA SER A 144 -5.19 9.28 12.25
C SER A 144 -6.68 8.98 12.15
N LEU A 145 -7.35 8.95 13.33
CA LEU A 145 -8.79 8.92 13.44
C LEU A 145 -9.23 10.24 14.06
N SER A 146 -9.94 11.07 13.32
CA SER A 146 -10.47 12.34 13.79
C SER A 146 -11.94 12.48 13.39
N SER A 147 -12.80 12.84 14.33
CA SER A 147 -14.24 13.05 14.12
C SER A 147 -14.91 11.88 13.35
N GLY A 148 -14.47 10.65 13.63
CA GLY A 148 -14.98 9.45 12.96
C GLY A 148 -14.40 9.20 11.56
N SER A 149 -13.49 10.01 11.06
CA SER A 149 -12.85 9.81 9.75
C SER A 149 -11.43 9.24 9.91
N TYR A 150 -11.19 8.09 9.27
CA TYR A 150 -9.86 7.52 9.14
C TYR A 150 -9.14 8.18 7.98
N THR A 151 -8.01 8.82 8.28
CA THR A 151 -7.21 9.54 7.30
C THR A 151 -5.77 9.04 7.34
N VAL A 152 -5.16 8.82 6.17
CA VAL A 152 -3.73 8.57 6.03
C VAL A 152 -3.10 9.76 5.33
N THR A 153 -2.04 10.29 5.93
CA THR A 153 -1.21 11.35 5.36
C THR A 153 0.21 10.85 5.18
N GLY A 154 0.95 11.43 4.26
CA GLY A 154 2.33 11.04 4.07
C GLY A 154 3.10 11.96 3.15
N LYS A 155 4.37 11.61 2.96
CA LYS A 155 5.28 12.26 2.02
C LYS A 155 5.76 11.27 1.00
N MET A 156 5.93 11.72 -0.22
CA MET A 156 6.49 10.94 -1.30
C MET A 156 7.60 11.71 -2.01
N LYS A 157 8.50 10.99 -2.64
CA LYS A 157 9.60 11.52 -3.42
C LYS A 157 9.65 10.80 -4.76
N ASN A 158 9.91 11.54 -5.83
CA ASN A 158 10.35 10.96 -7.09
C ASN A 158 11.88 10.73 -7.01
N ALA A 159 12.28 9.50 -6.70
CA ALA A 159 13.68 9.10 -6.62
C ALA A 159 14.24 8.60 -7.96
N GLY A 160 13.43 8.60 -9.02
CA GLY A 160 13.83 8.22 -10.35
C GLY A 160 14.29 9.40 -11.20
N THR A 161 14.46 9.18 -12.50
CA THR A 161 15.08 10.13 -13.42
C THR A 161 14.12 10.79 -14.41
N GLU A 162 12.84 10.41 -14.39
CA GLU A 162 11.80 10.90 -15.30
C GLU A 162 10.70 11.63 -14.54
N ASP A 163 10.01 12.55 -15.21
CA ASP A 163 8.81 13.18 -14.65
C ASP A 163 7.70 12.14 -14.50
N ALA A 164 7.13 12.04 -13.32
CA ALA A 164 5.99 11.17 -13.05
C ALA A 164 4.69 11.98 -13.12
N GLY A 165 3.74 11.51 -13.91
CA GLY A 165 2.46 12.18 -14.12
C GLY A 165 1.29 11.45 -13.48
N ASN A 166 0.34 12.22 -12.93
CA ASN A 166 -0.85 11.74 -12.22
C ASN A 166 -0.50 10.71 -11.14
N VAL A 167 0.37 11.13 -10.22
CA VAL A 167 0.80 10.29 -9.10
C VAL A 167 -0.25 10.32 -8.00
N ALA A 168 -0.79 9.16 -7.66
CA ALA A 168 -1.76 9.01 -6.59
C ALA A 168 -1.36 7.86 -5.64
N ILE A 169 -1.87 7.91 -4.43
CA ILE A 169 -1.75 6.82 -3.47
C ILE A 169 -3.11 6.17 -3.30
N VAL A 170 -3.13 4.85 -3.42
CA VAL A 170 -4.29 4.00 -3.19
C VAL A 170 -4.08 3.25 -1.88
N ALA A 171 -5.13 3.11 -1.07
CA ALA A 171 -5.08 2.40 0.19
C ALA A 171 -6.14 1.31 0.28
N THR A 172 -5.76 0.17 0.87
CA THR A 172 -6.68 -0.81 1.43
C THR A 172 -6.64 -0.72 2.95
N PHE A 173 -7.78 -0.62 3.60
CA PHE A 173 -7.90 -0.61 5.06
C PHE A 173 -8.45 -1.95 5.55
N PHE A 174 -7.88 -2.44 6.64
CA PHE A 174 -8.18 -3.76 7.19
C PHE A 174 -8.66 -3.67 8.64
N ASN A 175 -9.56 -4.57 9.02
CA ASN A 175 -9.96 -4.77 10.40
C ASN A 175 -8.96 -5.67 11.16
N ALA A 176 -9.26 -5.98 12.41
CA ALA A 176 -8.42 -6.82 13.28
C ALA A 176 -8.22 -8.25 12.75
N GLU A 177 -9.19 -8.77 11.99
CA GLU A 177 -9.11 -10.09 11.35
C GLU A 177 -8.36 -10.09 10.02
N GLY A 178 -7.82 -8.93 9.60
CA GLY A 178 -7.13 -8.77 8.33
C GLY A 178 -8.06 -8.78 7.11
N LYS A 179 -9.36 -8.52 7.29
CA LYS A 179 -10.31 -8.39 6.19
C LYS A 179 -10.33 -6.95 5.68
N PRO A 180 -10.33 -6.71 4.37
CA PRO A 180 -10.54 -5.39 3.80
C PRO A 180 -11.91 -4.84 4.22
N VAL A 181 -11.96 -3.60 4.73
CA VAL A 181 -13.21 -2.96 5.18
C VAL A 181 -13.42 -1.58 4.58
N ALA A 182 -12.40 -0.99 3.99
CA ALA A 182 -12.47 0.30 3.31
C ALA A 182 -11.35 0.42 2.28
N VAL A 183 -11.49 1.36 1.37
CA VAL A 183 -10.48 1.75 0.40
C VAL A 183 -10.22 3.24 0.52
N GLY A 184 -9.11 3.73 -0.03
CA GLY A 184 -8.82 5.15 -0.07
C GLY A 184 -8.04 5.51 -1.31
N TYR A 185 -8.19 6.77 -1.74
CA TYR A 185 -7.50 7.31 -2.89
C TYR A 185 -7.13 8.77 -2.63
N SER A 186 -5.87 9.13 -2.87
CA SER A 186 -5.45 10.53 -2.77
C SER A 186 -5.77 11.29 -4.06
N PRO A 187 -6.05 12.59 -4.01
CA PRO A 187 -6.03 13.40 -5.21
C PRO A 187 -4.70 13.20 -5.97
N PRO A 188 -4.73 13.08 -7.31
CA PRO A 188 -3.52 12.87 -8.09
C PRO A 188 -2.68 14.15 -8.14
N ILE A 189 -1.37 13.99 -7.99
CA ILE A 189 -0.39 15.04 -8.26
C ILE A 189 -0.10 15.02 -9.76
N THR A 190 -0.36 16.13 -10.43
CA THR A 190 -0.31 16.19 -11.90
C THR A 190 1.07 15.85 -12.44
N THR A 191 2.15 16.35 -11.79
CA THR A 191 3.53 16.08 -12.22
C THR A 191 4.48 16.14 -11.02
N MET A 192 5.34 15.15 -10.91
CA MET A 192 6.46 15.12 -9.96
C MET A 192 7.78 15.00 -10.74
N ALA A 193 8.55 16.07 -10.80
CA ALA A 193 9.88 16.06 -11.42
C ALA A 193 10.87 15.16 -10.64
N PRO A 194 11.98 14.72 -11.26
CA PRO A 194 13.06 14.02 -10.57
C PRO A 194 13.52 14.78 -9.32
N ASP A 195 13.80 14.06 -8.25
CA ASP A 195 14.10 14.58 -6.89
C ASP A 195 12.99 15.42 -6.25
N GLY A 196 11.84 15.60 -6.92
CA GLY A 196 10.66 16.29 -6.39
C GLY A 196 10.09 15.57 -5.17
N ASN A 197 9.58 16.37 -4.22
CA ASN A 197 8.90 15.87 -3.03
C ASN A 197 7.49 16.47 -2.99
N ASP A 198 6.53 15.66 -2.54
CA ASP A 198 5.16 16.10 -2.34
C ASP A 198 4.51 15.37 -1.16
N THR A 199 3.32 15.79 -0.80
CA THR A 199 2.52 15.19 0.28
C THR A 199 1.25 14.60 -0.28
N PHE A 200 0.74 13.55 0.37
CA PHE A 200 -0.57 12.99 0.04
C PHE A 200 -1.44 12.92 1.29
N GLN A 201 -2.73 12.97 1.05
CA GLN A 201 -3.76 12.69 2.04
C GLN A 201 -4.88 11.91 1.38
N LEU A 202 -5.35 10.87 2.05
CA LEU A 202 -6.50 10.09 1.64
C LEU A 202 -7.35 9.72 2.86
N SER A 203 -8.64 9.49 2.64
CA SER A 203 -9.56 9.06 3.69
C SER A 203 -10.17 7.71 3.33
N ALA A 204 -10.55 6.94 4.35
CA ALA A 204 -11.25 5.68 4.16
C ALA A 204 -12.66 5.93 3.59
N LEU A 205 -12.97 5.26 2.49
CA LEU A 205 -14.23 5.27 1.77
C LEU A 205 -14.94 3.93 1.92
N GLY A 206 -16.26 3.92 1.80
CA GLY A 206 -17.06 2.70 1.89
C GLY A 206 -17.40 2.29 3.33
N LEU A 207 -17.03 3.04 4.35
CA LEU A 207 -17.24 2.69 5.76
C LEU A 207 -18.38 3.51 6.38
N ASN A 208 -19.25 2.85 7.17
CA ASN A 208 -20.17 3.56 8.05
C ASN A 208 -19.48 3.83 9.38
N GLN A 209 -18.97 5.05 9.54
CA GLN A 209 -18.17 5.42 10.69
C GLN A 209 -19.02 5.73 11.95
N THR A 210 -20.29 6.05 11.78
CA THR A 210 -21.18 6.39 12.90
C THR A 210 -21.75 5.17 13.60
N ASN A 211 -21.81 4.02 12.91
CA ASN A 211 -22.33 2.74 13.42
C ASN A 211 -21.38 1.58 13.11
N ALA A 212 -20.07 1.84 13.08
CA ALA A 212 -19.10 0.79 12.81
C ALA A 212 -19.27 -0.34 13.84
N SER A 213 -19.77 -1.49 13.39
CA SER A 213 -19.64 -2.72 14.15
C SER A 213 -18.17 -2.88 14.55
N PRO A 214 -17.85 -3.44 15.73
CA PRO A 214 -16.47 -3.73 16.11
C PRO A 214 -15.69 -4.49 15.03
N THR A 215 -16.39 -5.28 14.21
CA THR A 215 -15.83 -6.05 13.09
C THR A 215 -15.38 -5.19 11.91
N ASN A 216 -15.82 -3.94 11.81
CA ASN A 216 -15.45 -3.03 10.71
C ASN A 216 -14.52 -1.90 11.17
N LYS A 217 -14.03 -1.96 12.41
CA LYS A 217 -13.02 -1.01 12.89
C LYS A 217 -11.71 -1.20 12.14
N ILE A 218 -11.17 -0.12 11.59
CA ILE A 218 -9.88 -0.17 10.91
C ILE A 218 -8.75 -0.28 11.95
N GLU A 219 -7.86 -1.26 11.76
CA GLU A 219 -6.68 -1.49 12.60
C GLU A 219 -5.37 -1.30 11.83
N SER A 220 -5.39 -1.54 10.50
CA SER A 220 -4.21 -1.41 9.66
C SER A 220 -4.57 -0.98 8.23
N TYR A 221 -3.55 -0.62 7.46
CA TYR A 221 -3.71 -0.25 6.07
C TYR A 221 -2.49 -0.66 5.24
N LYS A 222 -2.70 -0.79 3.94
CA LYS A 222 -1.64 -0.94 2.93
C LYS A 222 -1.75 0.20 1.94
N LEU A 223 -0.60 0.66 1.47
CA LEU A 223 -0.50 1.72 0.46
C LEU A 223 0.11 1.15 -0.82
N LEU A 224 -0.43 1.59 -1.94
CA LEU A 224 0.05 1.32 -3.28
C LEU A 224 0.23 2.66 -4.01
N VAL A 225 1.37 2.85 -4.64
CA VAL A 225 1.62 4.00 -5.53
C VAL A 225 1.01 3.70 -6.89
N GLN A 226 0.21 4.62 -7.40
CA GLN A 226 -0.31 4.62 -8.77
C GLN A 226 0.33 5.77 -9.53
N VAL A 227 0.90 5.46 -10.72
CA VAL A 227 1.49 6.44 -11.64
C VAL A 227 0.93 6.16 -13.04
N ASP A 228 0.31 7.19 -13.65
CA ASP A 228 -0.29 7.00 -14.97
C ASP A 228 0.72 7.19 -16.11
N SER A 229 1.76 8.00 -15.90
CA SER A 229 2.82 8.25 -16.91
C SER A 229 4.18 8.58 -16.27
N PRO A 230 5.29 8.25 -16.93
CA PRO A 230 5.35 7.44 -18.15
C PRO A 230 5.05 5.95 -17.86
N LEU A 231 4.48 5.28 -18.82
CA LEU A 231 4.45 3.82 -18.80
C LEU A 231 5.77 3.29 -19.34
N GLN A 232 6.36 2.35 -18.63
CA GLN A 232 7.61 1.71 -18.96
C GLN A 232 7.36 0.37 -19.66
N SER A 233 8.31 -0.08 -20.47
CA SER A 233 8.26 -1.36 -21.18
C SER A 233 9.62 -2.07 -21.10
N GLY A 234 9.62 -3.37 -21.36
CA GLY A 234 10.83 -4.19 -21.29
C GLY A 234 10.77 -5.25 -20.21
N ALA A 235 11.92 -5.57 -19.61
CA ALA A 235 11.96 -6.52 -18.50
C ALA A 235 11.17 -6.00 -17.32
N LEU A 236 10.26 -6.81 -16.77
CA LEU A 236 9.48 -6.42 -15.61
C LEU A 236 10.40 -6.24 -14.40
N PRO A 237 10.25 -5.16 -13.64
CA PRO A 237 10.96 -4.97 -12.39
C PRO A 237 10.47 -5.98 -11.34
N SER A 238 11.21 -6.12 -10.25
CA SER A 238 10.72 -6.84 -9.07
C SER A 238 9.49 -6.14 -8.50
N THR A 239 8.57 -6.93 -7.98
CA THR A 239 7.39 -6.39 -7.29
C THR A 239 7.84 -5.50 -6.12
N PRO A 240 7.37 -4.25 -6.04
CA PRO A 240 7.66 -3.39 -4.91
C PRO A 240 7.19 -4.02 -3.59
N ALA A 241 7.93 -3.76 -2.51
CA ALA A 241 7.53 -4.20 -1.18
C ALA A 241 6.20 -3.54 -0.78
N GLU A 242 5.34 -4.29 -0.08
CA GLU A 242 4.11 -3.73 0.47
C GLU A 242 4.42 -2.67 1.53
N ILE A 243 3.81 -1.50 1.41
CA ILE A 243 3.90 -0.42 2.40
C ILE A 243 2.72 -0.57 3.33
N THR A 244 2.98 -0.91 4.58
CA THR A 244 1.94 -1.19 5.58
C THR A 244 2.04 -0.24 6.76
N GLY A 245 0.91 0.07 7.38
CA GLY A 245 0.85 0.84 8.61
C GLY A 245 -0.28 0.34 9.52
N SER A 246 -0.18 0.65 10.80
CA SER A 246 -1.23 0.39 11.79
C SER A 246 -1.85 1.71 12.25
N ILE A 247 -3.11 1.64 12.64
CA ILE A 247 -3.79 2.77 13.27
C ILE A 247 -3.73 2.53 14.77
N SER A 248 -2.79 3.18 15.44
CA SER A 248 -2.73 3.17 16.89
C SER A 248 -3.90 3.98 17.44
N GLY A 249 -4.98 3.30 17.76
CA GLY A 249 -6.16 3.92 18.36
C GLY A 249 -5.90 4.36 19.80
N THR A 250 -5.43 5.57 20.00
CA THR A 250 -5.68 6.28 21.25
C THR A 250 -6.61 7.44 20.92
N ILE A 251 -7.86 7.33 21.37
CA ILE A 251 -8.80 8.45 21.40
C ILE A 251 -8.19 9.49 22.33
N GLY A 252 -7.74 10.59 21.76
CA GLY A 252 -7.52 11.86 22.44
C GLY A 252 -6.43 11.88 23.51
N THR A 253 -5.25 12.27 23.13
CA THR A 253 -4.45 13.40 23.67
C THR A 253 -3.21 13.52 22.79
N ASP A 254 -2.99 14.73 22.29
CA ASP A 254 -1.77 15.11 21.60
C ASP A 254 -0.56 14.79 22.49
N ASN A 255 0.21 13.78 22.10
CA ASN A 255 1.58 13.63 22.55
C ASN A 255 2.42 13.01 21.42
N ALA A 256 3.17 13.88 20.81
CA ALA A 256 4.26 13.55 19.91
C ALA A 256 5.33 12.75 20.65
N ASN A 257 5.21 11.43 20.74
CA ASN A 257 6.31 10.51 21.10
C ASN A 257 5.83 9.05 20.99
N ASN A 258 5.46 8.60 19.80
CA ASN A 258 5.33 7.16 19.56
C ASN A 258 6.73 6.56 19.36
N LEU A 259 7.43 6.33 20.47
CA LEU A 259 8.56 5.39 20.48
C LEU A 259 7.98 3.99 20.30
N ASN A 260 8.20 3.43 19.13
CA ASN A 260 7.82 2.05 18.79
C ASN A 260 8.35 1.10 19.90
N LEU A 261 7.57 0.11 20.33
CA LEU A 261 7.95 -0.84 21.39
C LEU A 261 9.36 -1.43 21.15
N THR A 262 9.72 -1.67 19.89
CA THR A 262 11.06 -2.10 19.50
C THR A 262 12.13 -1.05 19.84
N THR A 263 11.84 0.23 19.65
CA THR A 263 12.74 1.34 20.00
C THR A 263 12.90 1.47 21.52
N ILE A 264 11.82 1.28 22.27
CA ILE A 264 11.85 1.27 23.75
C ILE A 264 12.70 0.10 24.25
N VAL A 265 12.50 -1.10 23.73
CA VAL A 265 13.28 -2.29 24.10
C VAL A 265 14.77 -2.09 23.80
N VAL A 266 15.11 -1.57 22.62
CA VAL A 266 16.51 -1.27 22.26
C VAL A 266 17.10 -0.23 23.19
N LEU A 267 16.38 0.85 23.54
CA LEU A 267 16.85 1.88 24.45
C LEU A 267 17.12 1.31 25.85
N VAL A 268 16.20 0.49 26.37
CA VAL A 268 16.37 -0.17 27.68
C VAL A 268 17.57 -1.10 27.70
N VAL A 269 17.79 -1.90 26.64
CA VAL A 269 18.97 -2.78 26.53
C VAL A 269 20.26 -1.97 26.52
N VAL A 270 20.31 -0.86 25.79
CA VAL A 270 21.48 0.05 25.75
C VAL A 270 21.75 0.66 27.13
N ILE A 271 20.72 1.13 27.84
CA ILE A 271 20.86 1.69 29.18
C ILE A 271 21.43 0.64 30.16
N ILE A 272 20.89 -0.59 30.13
CA ILE A 272 21.38 -1.68 30.97
C ILE A 272 22.85 -1.99 30.67
N ALA A 273 23.23 -2.04 29.39
CA ALA A 273 24.64 -2.28 28.99
C ALA A 273 25.57 -1.18 29.51
N VAL A 274 25.19 0.10 29.41
CA VAL A 274 25.96 1.24 29.92
C VAL A 274 26.10 1.17 31.43
N VAL A 275 25.04 0.84 32.17
CA VAL A 275 25.09 0.70 33.64
C VAL A 275 26.01 -0.45 34.05
N VAL A 276 25.93 -1.60 33.36
CA VAL A 276 26.81 -2.75 33.65
C VAL A 276 28.30 -2.39 33.42
N VAL A 277 28.59 -1.69 32.31
CA VAL A 277 29.95 -1.21 32.03
C VAL A 277 30.42 -0.22 33.10
N ALA A 278 29.60 0.72 33.51
CA ALA A 278 29.93 1.66 34.59
C ALA A 278 30.24 0.95 35.93
N ILE A 279 29.44 -0.05 36.29
CA ILE A 279 29.64 -0.85 37.50
C ILE A 279 30.96 -1.65 37.40
N LEU A 280 31.28 -2.21 36.25
CA LEU A 280 32.53 -2.94 36.05
C LEU A 280 33.76 -2.04 36.10
N LEU A 281 33.68 -0.82 35.62
CA LEU A 281 34.74 0.19 35.68
C LEU A 281 34.95 0.70 37.11
N THR A 282 33.90 0.90 37.89
CA THR A 282 33.98 1.36 39.29
C THR A 282 34.50 0.24 40.24
N ARG A 283 34.32 -1.04 39.89
CA ARG A 283 34.84 -2.18 40.66
C ARG A 283 36.29 -2.48 40.39
N ARG A 284 36.98 -1.84 39.44
CA ARG A 284 38.43 -1.95 39.29
C ARG A 284 39.10 -1.18 40.42
N LYS A 285 39.57 -1.88 41.41
CA LYS A 285 40.40 -1.32 42.50
C LYS A 285 41.58 -0.57 41.86
N PRO A 286 41.94 0.65 42.33
CA PRO A 286 43.15 1.30 41.88
C PRO A 286 44.35 0.43 42.25
N VAL A 287 45.20 0.14 41.29
CA VAL A 287 46.49 -0.50 41.50
C VAL A 287 47.35 0.48 42.29
N GLU A 288 47.59 0.17 43.55
CA GLU A 288 48.45 0.93 44.45
C GLU A 288 49.87 0.85 43.92
N ILE A 289 50.36 1.92 43.28
CA ILE A 289 51.76 2.05 42.89
C ILE A 289 52.56 2.31 44.18
N ALA A 290 53.23 1.27 44.70
CA ALA A 290 54.15 1.35 45.80
C ALA A 290 55.26 2.35 45.50
N SER A 291 55.17 3.56 46.06
CA SER A 291 56.23 4.58 46.02
C SER A 291 57.37 4.18 46.97
N ASN A 292 58.47 3.74 46.37
CA ASN A 292 59.72 3.40 47.08
C ASN A 292 60.38 4.68 47.61
N LYS A 293 60.14 5.03 48.88
CA LYS A 293 60.84 6.10 49.61
C LYS A 293 62.26 5.66 49.95
N THR A 294 63.22 6.01 49.12
CA THR A 294 64.64 6.00 49.46
C THR A 294 64.95 7.09 50.47
N SER A 295 65.20 6.69 51.69
CA SER A 295 65.79 7.49 52.77
C SER A 295 67.15 8.04 52.37
N LYS A 296 67.31 9.36 52.29
CA LYS A 296 68.63 10.01 52.35
C LYS A 296 68.75 10.77 53.67
N ARG A 297 69.45 10.15 54.57
CA ARG A 297 70.01 10.71 55.78
C ARG A 297 71.15 11.67 55.35
N SER A 298 71.05 12.94 55.72
CA SER A 298 72.19 13.88 55.65
C SER A 298 72.32 14.63 56.93
N GLN A 299 73.52 14.48 57.46
CA GLN A 299 74.05 14.99 58.70
C GLN A 299 74.20 16.52 58.75
N HIS A 300 73.85 17.04 59.85
CA HIS A 300 74.53 18.02 60.70
C HIS A 300 75.83 18.66 60.15
N LYS A 301 75.89 19.99 60.19
CA LYS A 301 77.03 20.65 60.79
C LYS A 301 76.71 22.11 61.19
N LYS A 302 76.93 22.31 62.47
CA LYS A 302 77.12 23.55 63.25
C LYS A 302 78.11 24.55 62.64
N ARG A 303 77.91 25.87 62.78
CA ARG A 303 78.76 26.89 63.40
C ARG A 303 78.17 28.29 63.13
N ARG A 304 77.90 29.00 64.23
CA ARG A 304 78.58 30.12 64.86
C ARG A 304 78.97 31.27 63.90
N ARG A 305 78.25 32.37 63.93
CA ARG A 305 78.51 33.60 64.71
C ARG A 305 77.34 34.56 64.59
#